data_aebff8e900057eba1f52f5ed2dc8300e
#
_entry.id   aebff8e900057eba1f52f5ed2dc8300e
#
_cell.length_a   1.000
_cell.length_b   1.000
_cell.length_c   1.000
_cell.angle_alpha   90.00
_cell.angle_beta   90.00
_cell.angle_gamma   90.00
#
_symmetry.space_group_name_H-M   'P 1'
#
loop_
_entity.id
_entity.type
_entity.pdbx_description
1 polymer ?
#
loop_
_entity_poly.entity_id
_entity_poly.type
_entity_poly.pdbx_seq_one_letter_code
_entity_poly.pdbx_strand_id
1 'polypeptide(L)'
;HWRCHAQSTSENPESKLYAFENGCKAVKAHYDRIGIPAEVEQGPFYGMYRTHYLWKEQPLVSILIPNKDHAADLKKCMDSIEEKSTYRNFEFIIVENNSTEEETFAYYKEIEKRDNVRVLYYKEDFNYSRINNFGAKEANGEYVLLLNNDTEMIEPDSIKEMLDVCMRPDVGIV
;
A
#
# COMPACT_ATOMS: atom_id res chain seq x y z
N HIS A 1 -28.27 26.96 8.85
CA HIS A 1 -27.32 27.99 8.41
C HIS A 1 -26.23 28.16 9.45
N TRP A 2 -24.97 27.99 9.01
CA TRP A 2 -23.79 28.17 9.84
C TRP A 2 -23.42 29.66 9.88
N ARG A 3 -23.27 30.24 11.08
CA ARG A 3 -22.78 31.61 11.22
C ARG A 3 -21.26 31.59 11.38
N CYS A 4 -20.54 32.16 10.43
CA CYS A 4 -19.12 32.47 10.55
C CYS A 4 -18.93 33.84 11.20
N HIS A 5 -17.97 33.97 12.10
CA HIS A 5 -17.52 35.23 12.71
C HIS A 5 -16.02 35.10 13.03
N ALA A 6 -15.34 36.22 13.21
CA ALA A 6 -13.87 36.29 13.34
C ALA A 6 -13.25 35.40 14.48
N GLN A 7 -14.07 34.93 15.43
CA GLN A 7 -13.65 34.00 16.48
C GLN A 7 -14.11 32.55 16.21
N SER A 8 -14.69 32.31 15.03
CA SER A 8 -15.09 30.96 14.63
C SER A 8 -13.88 30.15 14.23
N THR A 9 -13.80 28.90 14.67
CA THR A 9 -12.75 27.95 14.28
C THR A 9 -12.73 27.69 12.77
N SER A 10 -13.85 27.89 12.08
CA SER A 10 -13.93 27.75 10.62
C SER A 10 -13.29 28.92 9.85
N GLU A 11 -13.20 30.11 10.46
CA GLU A 11 -12.52 31.27 9.85
C GLU A 11 -11.09 31.43 10.36
N ASN A 12 -10.86 31.13 11.64
CA ASN A 12 -9.55 31.19 12.27
C ASN A 12 -9.29 29.91 13.09
N PRO A 13 -8.76 28.87 12.47
CA PRO A 13 -8.43 27.61 13.16
C PRO A 13 -7.50 27.81 14.36
N GLU A 14 -6.57 28.78 14.29
CA GLU A 14 -5.61 29.07 15.36
C GLU A 14 -6.27 29.62 16.63
N SER A 15 -7.48 30.16 16.53
CA SER A 15 -8.23 30.68 17.70
C SER A 15 -8.58 29.61 18.74
N LYS A 16 -8.55 28.32 18.36
CA LYS A 16 -8.95 27.19 19.22
C LYS A 16 -8.10 25.94 18.97
N LEU A 17 -6.78 26.08 19.05
CA LEU A 17 -5.84 24.95 18.86
C LEU A 17 -6.15 23.74 19.75
N TYR A 18 -6.66 23.99 20.97
CA TYR A 18 -7.08 22.92 21.89
C TYR A 18 -8.18 22.02 21.31
N ALA A 19 -8.97 22.51 20.36
CA ALA A 19 -10.01 21.68 19.71
C ALA A 19 -9.39 20.58 18.84
N PHE A 20 -8.30 20.89 18.17
CA PHE A 20 -7.56 19.91 17.33
C PHE A 20 -6.79 18.92 18.17
N GLU A 21 -6.16 19.39 19.27
CA GLU A 21 -5.51 18.50 20.24
C GLU A 21 -6.52 17.53 20.88
N ASN A 22 -7.69 18.03 21.25
CA ASN A 22 -8.75 17.19 21.80
C ASN A 22 -9.32 16.22 20.75
N GLY A 23 -9.30 16.60 19.46
CA GLY A 23 -9.62 15.69 18.36
C GLY A 23 -8.67 14.50 18.30
N CYS A 24 -7.35 14.72 18.35
CA CYS A 24 -6.37 13.63 18.44
C CYS A 24 -6.65 12.70 19.63
N LYS A 25 -6.89 13.28 20.83
CA LYS A 25 -7.20 12.51 22.04
C LYS A 25 -8.48 11.71 21.89
N ALA A 26 -9.51 12.27 21.23
CA ALA A 26 -10.78 11.58 21.03
C ALA A 26 -10.64 10.38 20.07
N VAL A 27 -9.88 10.53 18.98
CA VAL A 27 -9.58 9.43 18.05
C VAL A 27 -8.74 8.36 18.75
N LYS A 28 -7.68 8.76 19.49
CA LYS A 28 -6.87 7.83 20.28
C LYS A 28 -7.70 7.04 21.29
N ALA A 29 -8.58 7.73 22.05
CA ALA A 29 -9.46 7.09 23.01
C ALA A 29 -10.48 6.13 22.36
N HIS A 30 -10.84 6.37 21.09
CA HIS A 30 -11.65 5.43 20.35
C HIS A 30 -10.87 4.13 20.08
N TYR A 31 -9.63 4.21 19.59
CA TYR A 31 -8.79 3.03 19.37
C TYR A 31 -8.52 2.25 20.65
N ASP A 32 -8.29 2.94 21.76
CA ASP A 32 -8.12 2.30 23.06
C ASP A 32 -9.36 1.49 23.50
N ARG A 33 -10.58 2.04 23.26
CA ARG A 33 -11.84 1.35 23.58
C ARG A 33 -12.08 0.11 22.72
N ILE A 34 -11.65 0.11 21.45
CA ILE A 34 -11.83 -1.04 20.56
C ILE A 34 -10.63 -1.98 20.54
N GLY A 35 -9.60 -1.71 21.37
CA GLY A 35 -8.43 -2.57 21.55
C GLY A 35 -7.45 -2.58 20.36
N ILE A 36 -7.49 -1.56 19.51
CA ILE A 36 -6.54 -1.42 18.39
C ILE A 36 -5.34 -0.58 18.87
N PRO A 37 -4.12 -1.12 18.87
CA PRO A 37 -2.93 -0.37 19.27
C PRO A 37 -2.60 0.69 18.20
N ALA A 38 -2.70 1.96 18.57
CA ALA A 38 -2.47 3.06 17.66
C ALA A 38 -1.99 4.32 18.37
N GLU A 39 -1.23 5.15 17.69
CA GLU A 39 -0.95 6.54 18.05
C GLU A 39 -1.62 7.46 17.06
N VAL A 40 -2.02 8.64 17.50
CA VAL A 40 -2.73 9.62 16.68
C VAL A 40 -2.06 10.98 16.81
N GLU A 41 -1.73 11.56 15.69
CA GLU A 41 -1.13 12.89 15.60
C GLU A 41 -1.94 13.83 14.71
N GLN A 42 -1.65 15.12 14.79
CA GLN A 42 -2.20 16.13 13.90
C GLN A 42 -1.63 15.88 12.49
N GLY A 43 -2.51 15.80 11.51
CA GLY A 43 -2.14 15.74 10.09
C GLY A 43 -1.67 17.11 9.55
N PRO A 44 -1.40 17.21 8.24
CA PRO A 44 -0.87 18.42 7.60
C PRO A 44 -1.83 19.62 7.67
N PHE A 45 -3.11 19.37 7.91
CA PHE A 45 -4.12 20.42 8.02
C PHE A 45 -4.90 20.29 9.32
N TYR A 46 -5.35 21.42 9.85
CA TYR A 46 -6.20 21.46 11.06
C TYR A 46 -7.46 20.59 10.90
N GLY A 47 -7.70 19.73 11.88
CA GLY A 47 -8.82 18.78 11.87
C GLY A 47 -8.62 17.52 11.05
N MET A 48 -7.46 17.34 10.44
CA MET A 48 -7.01 16.07 9.89
C MET A 48 -6.10 15.38 10.91
N TYR A 49 -6.27 14.08 11.06
CA TYR A 49 -5.51 13.28 11.99
C TYR A 49 -4.87 12.11 11.27
N ARG A 50 -3.60 11.84 11.58
CA ARG A 50 -2.88 10.67 11.10
C ARG A 50 -2.83 9.63 12.20
N THR A 51 -3.15 8.40 11.86
CA THR A 51 -3.09 7.27 12.78
C THR A 51 -1.92 6.39 12.40
N HIS A 52 -1.06 6.12 13.36
CA HIS A 52 0.02 5.14 13.25
C HIS A 52 -0.39 3.90 14.03
N TYR A 53 -0.63 2.80 13.33
CA TYR A 53 -0.95 1.53 13.98
C TYR A 53 0.32 0.87 14.50
N LEU A 54 0.25 0.28 15.69
CA LEU A 54 1.38 -0.29 16.39
C LEU A 54 1.31 -1.82 16.39
N TRP A 55 1.08 -2.40 15.19
CA TRP A 55 1.09 -3.84 15.04
C TRP A 55 2.49 -4.41 15.29
N LYS A 56 2.56 -5.55 15.96
CA LYS A 56 3.82 -6.27 16.22
C LYS A 56 4.16 -7.22 15.09
N GLU A 57 3.13 -7.74 14.45
CA GLU A 57 3.21 -8.66 13.34
C GLU A 57 3.69 -7.94 12.07
N GLN A 58 4.47 -8.65 11.28
CA GLN A 58 4.88 -8.21 9.95
C GLN A 58 4.54 -9.34 8.96
N PRO A 59 3.27 -9.50 8.57
CA PRO A 59 2.83 -10.56 7.68
C PRO A 59 3.43 -10.41 6.28
N LEU A 60 3.60 -11.53 5.57
CA LEU A 60 4.07 -11.50 4.18
C LEU A 60 3.05 -10.82 3.28
N VAL A 61 3.51 -9.88 2.45
CA VAL A 61 2.72 -9.21 1.41
C VAL A 61 3.13 -9.76 0.04
N SER A 62 2.20 -10.33 -0.71
CA SER A 62 2.44 -10.71 -2.10
C SER A 62 2.08 -9.55 -3.04
N ILE A 63 3.08 -8.99 -3.71
CA ILE A 63 2.91 -7.89 -4.67
C ILE A 63 2.71 -8.52 -6.06
N LEU A 64 1.47 -8.46 -6.56
CA LEU A 64 1.10 -9.00 -7.86
C LEU A 64 1.24 -7.93 -8.93
N ILE A 65 2.06 -8.20 -9.95
CA ILE A 65 2.30 -7.28 -11.05
C ILE A 65 2.01 -7.99 -12.37
N PRO A 66 0.83 -7.77 -12.98
CA PRO A 66 0.60 -8.17 -14.36
C PRO A 66 1.58 -7.46 -15.29
N ASN A 67 2.22 -8.21 -16.17
CA ASN A 67 3.19 -7.65 -17.11
C ASN A 67 3.02 -8.23 -18.51
N LYS A 68 3.19 -7.37 -19.50
CA LYS A 68 3.33 -7.74 -20.90
C LYS A 68 4.35 -6.82 -21.54
N ASP A 69 5.47 -7.39 -21.99
CA ASP A 69 6.58 -6.59 -22.54
C ASP A 69 7.07 -5.51 -21.53
N HIS A 70 7.63 -4.38 -21.96
CA HIS A 70 8.01 -3.25 -21.10
C HIS A 70 8.90 -3.60 -19.89
N ALA A 71 9.96 -4.40 -20.15
CA ALA A 71 10.91 -4.82 -19.11
C ALA A 71 11.51 -3.66 -18.30
N ALA A 72 11.73 -2.50 -18.93
CA ALA A 72 12.30 -1.33 -18.29
C ALA A 72 11.34 -0.72 -17.23
N ASP A 73 10.04 -0.68 -17.53
CA ASP A 73 9.04 -0.15 -16.59
C ASP A 73 8.90 -1.12 -15.40
N LEU A 74 8.79 -2.42 -15.66
CA LEU A 74 8.76 -3.43 -14.60
C LEU A 74 10.00 -3.35 -13.70
N LYS A 75 11.18 -3.19 -14.32
CA LYS A 75 12.44 -3.05 -13.56
C LYS A 75 12.38 -1.83 -12.64
N LYS A 76 11.99 -0.67 -13.17
CA LYS A 76 11.88 0.58 -12.40
C LYS A 76 10.89 0.44 -11.26
N CYS A 77 9.75 -0.21 -11.49
CA CYS A 77 8.74 -0.49 -10.48
C CYS A 77 9.32 -1.31 -9.33
N MET A 78 9.91 -2.47 -9.64
CA MET A 78 10.48 -3.38 -8.63
C MET A 78 11.64 -2.75 -7.87
N ASP A 79 12.60 -2.14 -8.58
CA ASP A 79 13.76 -1.49 -7.97
C ASP A 79 13.31 -0.38 -7.00
N SER A 80 12.31 0.43 -7.38
CA SER A 80 11.81 1.51 -6.52
C SER A 80 11.24 1.00 -5.19
N ILE A 81 10.61 -0.16 -5.20
CA ILE A 81 10.08 -0.82 -3.99
C ILE A 81 11.22 -1.39 -3.15
N GLU A 82 12.14 -2.13 -3.78
CA GLU A 82 13.28 -2.72 -3.09
C GLU A 82 14.21 -1.68 -2.46
N GLU A 83 14.41 -0.54 -3.12
CA GLU A 83 15.27 0.51 -2.63
C GLU A 83 14.61 1.36 -1.54
N LYS A 84 13.36 1.75 -1.75
CA LYS A 84 12.71 2.80 -0.94
C LYS A 84 11.83 2.25 0.19
N SER A 85 11.16 1.09 0.02
CA SER A 85 10.19 0.61 1.01
C SER A 85 10.83 0.40 2.38
N THR A 86 10.17 0.89 3.42
CA THR A 86 10.50 0.56 4.82
C THR A 86 9.98 -0.82 5.22
N TYR A 87 8.90 -1.28 4.59
CA TYR A 87 8.39 -2.63 4.78
C TYR A 87 9.21 -3.62 3.96
N ARG A 88 9.70 -4.70 4.57
CA ARG A 88 10.65 -5.62 3.93
C ARG A 88 10.13 -7.05 3.76
N ASN A 89 9.02 -7.42 4.41
CA ASN A 89 8.49 -8.77 4.31
C ASN A 89 7.49 -8.87 3.15
N PHE A 90 8.01 -8.88 1.92
CA PHE A 90 7.20 -9.02 0.70
C PHE A 90 7.84 -9.98 -0.31
N GLU A 91 7.01 -10.53 -1.19
CA GLU A 91 7.40 -11.23 -2.41
C GLU A 91 6.80 -10.54 -3.64
N PHE A 92 7.45 -10.69 -4.80
CA PHE A 92 6.90 -10.29 -6.08
C PHE A 92 6.34 -11.50 -6.82
N ILE A 93 5.15 -11.36 -7.37
CA ILE A 93 4.54 -12.30 -8.29
C ILE A 93 4.27 -11.56 -9.60
N ILE A 94 5.15 -11.76 -10.56
CA ILE A 94 5.00 -11.21 -11.90
C ILE A 94 4.09 -12.13 -12.69
N VAL A 95 2.97 -11.63 -13.17
CA VAL A 95 2.06 -12.41 -13.99
C VAL A 95 2.24 -12.02 -15.46
N GLU A 96 3.07 -12.80 -16.15
CA GLU A 96 3.38 -12.66 -17.56
C GLU A 96 2.16 -12.96 -18.42
N ASN A 97 1.80 -12.06 -19.32
CA ASN A 97 0.65 -12.23 -20.21
C ASN A 97 0.97 -11.97 -21.68
N ASN A 98 1.45 -13.00 -22.37
CA ASN A 98 1.69 -12.99 -23.82
C ASN A 98 2.67 -11.90 -24.29
N SER A 99 3.79 -11.73 -23.60
CA SER A 99 4.92 -10.92 -24.05
C SER A 99 5.54 -11.48 -25.32
N THR A 100 6.15 -10.62 -26.11
CA THR A 100 6.78 -10.96 -27.38
C THR A 100 8.23 -10.51 -27.49
N GLU A 101 8.69 -9.62 -26.61
CA GLU A 101 10.01 -9.04 -26.60
C GLU A 101 11.03 -9.96 -25.91
N GLU A 102 12.14 -10.27 -26.58
CA GLU A 102 13.21 -11.10 -26.02
C GLU A 102 13.82 -10.49 -24.74
N GLU A 103 13.90 -9.15 -24.69
CA GLU A 103 14.41 -8.42 -23.53
C GLU A 103 13.57 -8.70 -22.27
N THR A 104 12.26 -8.79 -22.40
CA THR A 104 11.34 -9.10 -21.32
C THR A 104 11.61 -10.49 -20.74
N PHE A 105 11.77 -11.50 -21.61
CA PHE A 105 12.09 -12.85 -21.16
C PHE A 105 13.51 -12.98 -20.59
N ALA A 106 14.47 -12.18 -21.10
CA ALA A 106 15.80 -12.11 -20.50
C ALA A 106 15.75 -11.53 -19.08
N TYR A 107 14.97 -10.48 -18.87
CA TYR A 107 14.76 -9.88 -17.56
C TYR A 107 14.05 -10.83 -16.60
N TYR A 108 13.02 -11.57 -17.03
CA TYR A 108 12.38 -12.58 -16.18
C TYR A 108 13.39 -13.62 -15.67
N LYS A 109 14.26 -14.16 -16.55
CA LYS A 109 15.31 -15.09 -16.15
C LYS A 109 16.32 -14.52 -15.16
N GLU A 110 16.50 -13.20 -15.17
CA GLU A 110 17.36 -12.51 -14.20
C GLU A 110 16.68 -12.42 -12.84
N ILE A 111 15.44 -11.93 -12.80
CA ILE A 111 14.73 -11.69 -11.54
C ILE A 111 14.28 -12.98 -10.84
N GLU A 112 14.00 -14.06 -11.57
CA GLU A 112 13.68 -15.38 -11.00
C GLU A 112 14.82 -16.00 -10.17
N LYS A 113 16.02 -15.45 -10.24
CA LYS A 113 17.14 -15.85 -9.38
C LYS A 113 17.03 -15.28 -7.95
N ARG A 114 16.12 -14.34 -7.72
CA ARG A 114 15.86 -13.77 -6.41
C ARG A 114 14.87 -14.67 -5.66
N ASP A 115 15.13 -14.97 -4.40
CA ASP A 115 14.31 -15.88 -3.59
C ASP A 115 12.88 -15.37 -3.36
N ASN A 116 12.70 -14.05 -3.46
CA ASN A 116 11.41 -13.39 -3.25
C ASN A 116 10.69 -13.01 -4.54
N VAL A 117 11.07 -13.55 -5.70
CA VAL A 117 10.45 -13.24 -7.01
C VAL A 117 10.01 -14.51 -7.70
N ARG A 118 8.79 -14.54 -8.21
CA ARG A 118 8.27 -15.59 -9.05
C ARG A 118 7.62 -15.01 -10.30
N VAL A 119 7.82 -15.67 -11.46
CA VAL A 119 7.17 -15.34 -12.72
C VAL A 119 6.17 -16.44 -13.07
N LEU A 120 4.91 -16.05 -13.23
CA LEU A 120 3.81 -16.95 -13.59
C LEU A 120 3.33 -16.64 -14.99
N TYR A 121 3.13 -17.66 -15.81
CA TYR A 121 2.74 -17.49 -17.22
C TYR A 121 1.24 -17.69 -17.41
N TYR A 122 0.51 -16.59 -17.64
CA TYR A 122 -0.92 -16.59 -17.96
C TYR A 122 -1.11 -16.45 -19.47
N LYS A 123 -1.52 -17.54 -20.14
CA LYS A 123 -1.54 -17.65 -21.60
C LYS A 123 -2.88 -17.28 -22.26
N GLU A 124 -3.88 -16.91 -21.48
CA GLU A 124 -5.19 -16.52 -22.00
C GLU A 124 -5.19 -15.03 -22.41
N ASP A 125 -6.27 -14.60 -23.07
CA ASP A 125 -6.48 -13.20 -23.40
C ASP A 125 -6.49 -12.33 -22.15
N PHE A 126 -5.99 -11.10 -22.29
CA PHE A 126 -5.90 -10.16 -21.19
C PHE A 126 -7.26 -9.89 -20.57
N ASN A 127 -7.37 -10.12 -19.29
CA ASN A 127 -8.47 -9.68 -18.44
C ASN A 127 -7.93 -9.38 -17.06
N TYR A 128 -7.98 -8.12 -16.65
CA TYR A 128 -7.37 -7.65 -15.42
C TYR A 128 -7.79 -8.47 -14.17
N SER A 129 -9.08 -8.74 -14.03
CA SER A 129 -9.57 -9.53 -12.88
C SER A 129 -9.09 -10.97 -12.92
N ARG A 130 -9.09 -11.61 -14.10
CA ARG A 130 -8.66 -13.01 -14.23
C ARG A 130 -7.17 -13.16 -13.97
N ILE A 131 -6.35 -12.26 -14.51
CA ILE A 131 -4.90 -12.32 -14.36
C ILE A 131 -4.49 -12.10 -12.89
N ASN A 132 -5.11 -11.14 -12.21
CA ASN A 132 -4.87 -10.94 -10.78
C ASN A 132 -5.38 -12.12 -9.93
N ASN A 133 -6.54 -12.67 -10.24
CA ASN A 133 -7.05 -13.87 -9.56
C ASN A 133 -6.15 -15.10 -9.79
N PHE A 134 -5.53 -15.20 -10.97
CA PHE A 134 -4.56 -16.26 -11.25
C PHE A 134 -3.30 -16.09 -10.38
N GLY A 135 -2.72 -14.89 -10.33
CA GLY A 135 -1.57 -14.59 -9.47
C GLY A 135 -1.87 -14.76 -7.98
N ALA A 136 -3.06 -14.32 -7.54
CA ALA A 136 -3.46 -14.40 -6.13
C ALA A 136 -3.59 -15.84 -5.61
N LYS A 137 -3.91 -16.82 -6.46
CA LYS A 137 -3.95 -18.24 -6.07
C LYS A 137 -2.58 -18.81 -5.73
N GLU A 138 -1.53 -18.23 -6.30
CA GLU A 138 -0.16 -18.63 -6.11
C GLU A 138 0.56 -17.78 -5.04
N ALA A 139 -0.14 -16.79 -4.46
CA ALA A 139 0.38 -15.93 -3.41
C ALA A 139 0.64 -16.73 -2.13
N ASN A 140 1.82 -16.50 -1.52
CA ASN A 140 2.13 -17.04 -0.20
C ASN A 140 1.80 -16.05 0.92
N GLY A 141 1.66 -14.78 0.57
CA GLY A 141 1.36 -13.71 1.51
C GLY A 141 -0.05 -13.77 2.06
N GLU A 142 -0.20 -13.41 3.30
CA GLU A 142 -1.50 -13.23 3.95
C GLU A 142 -2.27 -12.04 3.36
N TYR A 143 -1.53 -11.07 2.83
CA TYR A 143 -2.04 -9.88 2.15
C TYR A 143 -1.55 -9.81 0.72
N VAL A 144 -2.39 -9.27 -0.16
CA VAL A 144 -2.09 -9.12 -1.58
C VAL A 144 -2.16 -7.65 -1.97
N LEU A 145 -1.09 -7.15 -2.59
CA LEU A 145 -1.04 -5.82 -3.21
C LEU A 145 -1.13 -5.98 -4.74
N LEU A 146 -2.18 -5.46 -5.34
CA LEU A 146 -2.31 -5.38 -6.80
C LEU A 146 -1.62 -4.12 -7.30
N LEU A 147 -0.61 -4.27 -8.16
CA LEU A 147 0.22 -3.16 -8.60
C LEU A 147 0.43 -3.21 -10.13
N ASN A 148 0.38 -2.06 -10.79
CA ASN A 148 0.74 -1.97 -12.19
C ASN A 148 2.27 -1.93 -12.36
N ASN A 149 2.76 -2.46 -13.50
CA ASN A 149 4.18 -2.49 -13.83
C ASN A 149 4.82 -1.12 -14.12
N ASP A 150 4.01 -0.10 -14.39
CA ASP A 150 4.42 1.28 -14.71
C ASP A 150 4.36 2.24 -13.51
N THR A 151 4.31 1.70 -12.30
CA THR A 151 4.31 2.49 -11.06
C THR A 151 5.71 2.67 -10.50
N GLU A 152 5.92 3.74 -9.75
CA GLU A 152 7.14 3.98 -8.98
C GLU A 152 6.80 4.37 -7.55
N MET A 153 7.42 3.70 -6.59
CA MET A 153 7.27 4.06 -5.18
C MET A 153 7.94 5.41 -4.90
N ILE A 154 7.19 6.34 -4.33
CA ILE A 154 7.67 7.66 -3.92
C ILE A 154 7.87 7.69 -2.40
N GLU A 155 6.82 7.38 -1.65
CA GLU A 155 6.83 7.42 -0.19
C GLU A 155 7.25 6.05 0.39
N PRO A 156 8.32 6.01 1.19
CA PRO A 156 8.88 4.76 1.72
C PRO A 156 7.90 3.92 2.55
N ASP A 157 6.99 4.56 3.25
CA ASP A 157 6.03 3.90 4.14
C ASP A 157 4.74 3.44 3.46
N SER A 158 4.59 3.64 2.13
CA SER A 158 3.33 3.37 1.42
C SER A 158 2.79 1.95 1.64
N ILE A 159 3.63 0.92 1.52
CA ILE A 159 3.20 -0.47 1.73
C ILE A 159 2.80 -0.68 3.19
N LYS A 160 3.61 -0.17 4.11
CA LYS A 160 3.34 -0.30 5.54
C LYS A 160 2.03 0.37 5.93
N GLU A 161 1.77 1.58 5.46
CA GLU A 161 0.55 2.32 5.81
C GLU A 161 -0.71 1.65 5.26
N MET A 162 -0.68 1.15 4.02
CA MET A 162 -1.80 0.38 3.47
C MET A 162 -2.02 -0.92 4.25
N LEU A 163 -0.95 -1.66 4.53
CA LEU A 163 -0.99 -2.90 5.29
C LEU A 163 -1.54 -2.68 6.70
N ASP A 164 -1.05 -1.65 7.39
CA ASP A 164 -1.47 -1.31 8.75
C ASP A 164 -2.99 -1.08 8.85
N VAL A 165 -3.59 -0.50 7.82
CA VAL A 165 -5.05 -0.33 7.75
C VAL A 165 -5.74 -1.66 7.44
N CYS A 166 -5.20 -2.47 6.49
CA CYS A 166 -5.75 -3.78 6.13
C CYS A 166 -5.71 -4.79 7.30
N MET A 167 -4.77 -4.66 8.22
CA MET A 167 -4.65 -5.53 9.40
C MET A 167 -5.77 -5.31 10.44
N ARG A 168 -6.57 -4.29 10.28
CA ARG A 168 -7.74 -4.09 11.13
C ARG A 168 -8.79 -5.17 10.83
N PRO A 169 -9.44 -5.75 11.86
CA PRO A 169 -10.39 -6.86 11.67
C PRO A 169 -11.68 -6.46 10.94
N ASP A 170 -11.94 -5.17 10.80
CA ASP A 170 -13.11 -4.60 10.13
C ASP A 170 -12.80 -4.09 8.70
N VAL A 171 -11.58 -4.29 8.20
CA VAL A 171 -11.12 -3.83 6.88
C VAL A 171 -10.80 -5.04 6.00
N GLY A 172 -11.39 -5.07 4.80
CA GLY A 172 -11.14 -6.13 3.81
C GLY A 172 -10.30 -5.66 2.63
N ILE A 173 -10.27 -4.35 2.36
CA ILE A 173 -9.51 -3.74 1.25
C ILE A 173 -9.23 -2.27 1.55
N VAL A 174 -8.10 -1.77 1.05
CA VAL A 174 -7.64 -0.37 1.15
C VAL A 174 -7.36 0.18 -0.23
#